data_26935a9a44e493621d6a7b512e94ecba
#
_entry.id   26935a9a44e493621d6a7b512e94ecba
#
_cell.length_a   1.000
_cell.length_b   1.000
_cell.length_c   1.000
_cell.angle_alpha   90.00
_cell.angle_beta   90.00
_cell.angle_gamma   90.00
#
_symmetry.space_group_name_H-M   'P 1'
#
loop_
_entity.id
_entity.type
_entity.pdbx_description
1 polymer ?
#
loop_
_entity_poly.entity_id
_entity_poly.type
_entity_poly.pdbx_seq_one_letter_code
_entity_poly.pdbx_strand_id
1 'polypeptide(L)'
;FSDYKTTWSFKCRNKDVHFTPEMVEEIRRQIKLYCGLRFTEDELTYIDNIKWMKGSYVDFLRLWQPRYEDFEITTDSDCGLSIETFGTWLNTSMYEIHTLAIVNEVYFRMAYDYDELLEQFKTRLSQKVEMLEKNKYRLNTFSEFGLRRRLSAQAQEIAVEALTNLKDTDSKFIGTSNVYLAKKYNLKPIGTMAHEWIM
;
A
#
# COMPACT_ATOMS: atom_id res chain seq x y z
N PHE A 1 8.09 -14.11 19.61
CA PHE A 1 7.79 -13.73 18.21
C PHE A 1 8.92 -12.93 17.57
N SER A 2 9.68 -12.11 18.31
CA SER A 2 10.79 -11.30 17.77
C SER A 2 11.89 -12.11 17.08
N ASP A 3 12.10 -13.36 17.51
CA ASP A 3 13.20 -14.21 17.03
C ASP A 3 12.76 -15.27 15.99
N TYR A 4 11.46 -15.35 15.71
CA TYR A 4 10.94 -16.26 14.69
C TYR A 4 11.38 -15.79 13.31
N LYS A 5 12.21 -16.61 12.64
CA LYS A 5 12.61 -16.38 11.26
C LYS A 5 11.52 -16.84 10.31
N THR A 6 11.23 -16.03 9.31
CA THR A 6 10.25 -16.33 8.29
C THR A 6 10.70 -15.82 6.93
N THR A 7 10.06 -16.33 5.91
CA THR A 7 10.23 -15.91 4.52
C THR A 7 8.88 -15.44 3.99
N TRP A 8 8.87 -14.28 3.35
CA TRP A 8 7.74 -13.80 2.58
C TRP A 8 8.11 -13.86 1.10
N SER A 9 7.19 -14.38 0.25
CA SER A 9 7.42 -14.50 -1.19
C SER A 9 6.34 -13.79 -1.97
N PHE A 10 6.75 -13.00 -2.97
CA PHE A 10 5.84 -12.42 -3.96
C PHE A 10 5.34 -13.52 -4.91
N LYS A 11 4.03 -13.49 -5.20
CA LYS A 11 3.42 -14.34 -6.23
C LYS A 11 2.52 -13.52 -7.13
N CYS A 12 2.87 -13.42 -8.42
CA CYS A 12 1.98 -12.92 -9.44
C CYS A 12 0.90 -13.98 -9.73
N ARG A 13 -0.37 -13.62 -9.52
CA ARG A 13 -1.51 -14.53 -9.76
C ARG A 13 -2.15 -14.34 -11.13
N ASN A 14 -1.79 -13.26 -11.82
CA ASN A 14 -2.32 -12.97 -13.16
C ASN A 14 -1.31 -13.51 -14.20
N LYS A 15 -1.72 -14.48 -14.99
CA LYS A 15 -0.91 -15.14 -16.01
C LYS A 15 -0.57 -14.22 -17.21
N ASP A 16 -1.31 -13.14 -17.37
CA ASP A 16 -1.11 -12.17 -18.47
C ASP A 16 -0.10 -11.06 -18.09
N VAL A 17 0.38 -11.06 -16.84
CA VAL A 17 1.36 -10.09 -16.34
C VAL A 17 2.77 -10.66 -16.47
N HIS A 18 3.62 -9.94 -17.20
CA HIS A 18 5.03 -10.28 -17.34
C HIS A 18 5.90 -9.06 -17.03
N PHE A 19 6.96 -9.28 -16.26
CA PHE A 19 7.94 -8.27 -15.92
C PHE A 19 9.15 -8.40 -16.83
N THR A 20 9.51 -7.31 -17.51
CA THR A 20 10.74 -7.27 -18.30
C THR A 20 11.96 -7.10 -17.39
N PRO A 21 13.20 -7.42 -17.90
CA PRO A 21 14.42 -7.17 -17.13
C PRO A 21 14.56 -5.73 -16.65
N GLU A 22 14.13 -4.74 -17.44
CA GLU A 22 14.16 -3.32 -17.11
C GLU A 22 13.21 -2.99 -15.94
N MET A 23 12.01 -3.61 -15.92
CA MET A 23 11.07 -3.49 -14.79
C MET A 23 11.66 -4.08 -13.51
N VAL A 24 12.34 -5.23 -13.61
CA VAL A 24 12.99 -5.87 -12.46
C VAL A 24 14.11 -4.98 -11.91
N GLU A 25 14.92 -4.36 -12.77
CA GLU A 25 15.95 -3.42 -12.33
C GLU A 25 15.35 -2.16 -11.69
N GLU A 26 14.26 -1.63 -12.23
CA GLU A 26 13.57 -0.49 -11.61
C GLU A 26 12.97 -0.88 -10.25
N ILE A 27 12.38 -2.07 -10.12
CA ILE A 27 11.90 -2.58 -8.82
C ILE A 27 13.05 -2.68 -7.81
N ARG A 28 14.21 -3.22 -8.21
CA ARG A 28 15.41 -3.25 -7.35
C ARG A 28 15.83 -1.87 -6.90
N ARG A 29 15.85 -0.91 -7.82
CA ARG A 29 16.19 0.49 -7.53
C ARG A 29 15.21 1.09 -6.53
N GLN A 30 13.91 0.90 -6.71
CA GLN A 30 12.86 1.43 -5.82
C GLN A 30 12.91 0.78 -4.43
N ILE A 31 13.13 -0.52 -4.34
CA ILE A 31 13.30 -1.22 -3.06
C ILE A 31 14.55 -0.73 -2.34
N LYS A 32 15.64 -0.46 -3.06
CA LYS A 32 16.85 0.12 -2.47
C LYS A 32 16.60 1.52 -1.91
N LEU A 33 15.82 2.35 -2.59
CA LEU A 33 15.41 3.67 -2.09
C LEU A 33 14.51 3.53 -0.85
N TYR A 34 13.55 2.62 -0.89
CA TYR A 34 12.69 2.30 0.26
C TYR A 34 13.52 1.90 1.49
N CYS A 35 14.57 1.11 1.32
CA CYS A 35 15.45 0.69 2.42
C CYS A 35 16.28 1.85 3.01
N GLY A 36 16.36 2.99 2.34
CA GLY A 36 16.94 4.22 2.87
C GLY A 36 16.01 5.04 3.75
N LEU A 37 14.70 4.71 3.79
CA LEU A 37 13.71 5.50 4.53
C LEU A 37 13.72 5.17 6.03
N ARG A 38 13.30 6.15 6.82
CA ARG A 38 13.01 6.04 8.26
C ARG A 38 11.76 6.82 8.58
N PHE A 39 11.07 6.42 9.63
CA PHE A 39 9.98 7.21 10.18
C PHE A 39 10.51 8.53 10.74
N THR A 40 9.82 9.61 10.43
CA THR A 40 10.08 10.93 11.02
C THR A 40 9.40 11.04 12.40
N GLU A 41 9.89 11.94 13.26
CA GLU A 41 9.27 12.16 14.57
C GLU A 41 7.83 12.67 14.46
N ASP A 42 7.49 13.39 13.40
CA ASP A 42 6.13 13.85 13.12
C ASP A 42 5.18 12.67 12.75
N GLU A 43 5.67 11.70 11.99
CA GLU A 43 4.92 10.47 11.69
C GLU A 43 4.76 9.59 12.93
N LEU A 44 5.82 9.42 13.72
CA LEU A 44 5.79 8.65 14.96
C LEU A 44 4.83 9.26 15.98
N THR A 45 4.85 10.59 16.13
CA THR A 45 3.91 11.31 16.99
C THR A 45 2.46 11.11 16.56
N TYR A 46 2.19 11.13 15.25
CA TYR A 46 0.86 10.84 14.73
C TYR A 46 0.43 9.40 15.04
N ILE A 47 1.32 8.42 14.83
CA ILE A 47 1.03 7.00 15.08
C ILE A 47 0.79 6.74 16.57
N ASP A 48 1.55 7.37 17.47
CA ASP A 48 1.41 7.24 18.92
C ASP A 48 0.06 7.75 19.44
N ASN A 49 -0.51 8.75 18.76
CA ASN A 49 -1.84 9.27 19.06
C ASN A 49 -3.00 8.37 18.57
N ILE A 50 -2.74 7.30 17.84
CA ILE A 50 -3.76 6.33 17.43
C ILE A 50 -4.08 5.43 18.63
N LYS A 51 -5.31 5.54 19.17
CA LYS A 51 -5.74 4.91 20.44
C LYS A 51 -5.40 3.43 20.63
N TRP A 52 -5.33 2.67 19.54
CA TRP A 52 -5.06 1.23 19.58
C TRP A 52 -3.60 0.87 19.34
N MET A 53 -2.76 1.84 18.99
CA MET A 53 -1.32 1.62 18.89
C MET A 53 -0.68 1.56 20.28
N LYS A 54 0.30 0.66 20.43
CA LYS A 54 1.08 0.51 21.66
C LYS A 54 2.36 1.34 21.55
N GLY A 55 2.73 2.05 22.61
CA GLY A 55 3.98 2.81 22.66
C GLY A 55 5.22 1.95 22.33
N SER A 56 5.25 0.71 22.79
CA SER A 56 6.33 -0.24 22.45
C SER A 56 6.45 -0.53 20.94
N TYR A 57 5.34 -0.46 20.20
CA TYR A 57 5.38 -0.58 18.75
C TYR A 57 5.91 0.71 18.08
N VAL A 58 5.56 1.86 18.61
CA VAL A 58 6.10 3.15 18.15
C VAL A 58 7.60 3.24 18.41
N ASP A 59 8.07 2.76 19.57
CA ASP A 59 9.50 2.65 19.88
C ASP A 59 10.23 1.72 18.90
N PHE A 60 9.60 0.60 18.55
CA PHE A 60 10.12 -0.28 17.49
C PHE A 60 10.21 0.46 16.15
N LEU A 61 9.16 1.18 15.71
CA LEU A 61 9.17 1.94 14.45
C LEU A 61 10.26 3.01 14.43
N ARG A 62 10.55 3.64 15.57
CA ARG A 62 11.62 4.66 15.69
C ARG A 62 13.00 4.07 15.36
N LEU A 63 13.24 2.83 15.71
CA LEU A 63 14.50 2.14 15.47
C LEU A 63 14.51 1.34 14.16
N TRP A 64 13.33 1.02 13.63
CA TRP A 64 13.19 0.15 12.49
C TRP A 64 13.62 0.84 11.20
N GLN A 65 14.35 0.09 10.39
CA GLN A 65 14.71 0.44 9.03
C GLN A 65 14.69 -0.81 8.17
N PRO A 66 14.05 -0.76 6.99
CA PRO A 66 14.14 -1.88 6.05
C PRO A 66 15.59 -2.06 5.59
N ARG A 67 15.98 -3.30 5.36
CA ARG A 67 17.34 -3.67 4.95
C ARG A 67 17.30 -4.29 3.58
N TYR A 68 18.11 -3.79 2.66
CA TYR A 68 18.16 -4.31 1.29
C TYR A 68 18.67 -5.76 1.24
N GLU A 69 19.56 -6.13 2.15
CA GLU A 69 20.12 -7.48 2.29
C GLU A 69 19.07 -8.54 2.67
N ASP A 70 17.92 -8.11 3.18
CA ASP A 70 16.81 -9.01 3.49
C ASP A 70 15.98 -9.36 2.25
N PHE A 71 16.26 -8.78 1.07
CA PHE A 71 15.55 -9.00 -0.18
C PHE A 71 16.39 -9.80 -1.17
N GLU A 72 15.83 -10.87 -1.69
CA GLU A 72 16.31 -11.56 -2.89
C GLU A 72 15.35 -11.27 -4.04
N ILE A 73 15.85 -10.59 -5.07
CA ILE A 73 15.05 -10.17 -6.23
C ILE A 73 15.68 -10.77 -7.48
N THR A 74 14.98 -11.73 -8.06
CA THR A 74 15.45 -12.48 -9.23
C THR A 74 14.37 -12.51 -10.30
N THR A 75 14.71 -13.08 -11.45
CA THR A 75 13.75 -13.40 -12.51
C THR A 75 13.29 -14.84 -12.35
N ASP A 76 12.01 -15.11 -12.65
CA ASP A 76 11.47 -16.46 -12.76
C ASP A 76 10.94 -16.74 -14.17
N SER A 77 10.56 -17.98 -14.43
CA SER A 77 9.99 -18.42 -15.71
C SER A 77 8.50 -18.11 -15.85
N ASP A 78 7.80 -17.81 -14.76
CA ASP A 78 6.35 -17.67 -14.78
C ASP A 78 5.94 -16.27 -15.20
N CYS A 79 6.35 -15.24 -14.45
CA CYS A 79 5.98 -13.85 -14.74
C CYS A 79 7.19 -12.92 -14.91
N GLY A 80 8.42 -13.44 -14.88
CA GLY A 80 9.66 -12.66 -15.01
C GLY A 80 10.11 -11.97 -13.72
N LEU A 81 9.43 -12.18 -12.59
CA LEU A 81 9.78 -11.58 -11.30
C LEU A 81 9.58 -12.56 -10.15
N SER A 82 10.62 -12.74 -9.35
CA SER A 82 10.57 -13.37 -8.05
C SER A 82 11.15 -12.44 -7.00
N ILE A 83 10.43 -12.26 -5.90
CA ILE A 83 10.92 -11.51 -4.73
C ILE A 83 10.70 -12.37 -3.49
N GLU A 84 11.78 -12.62 -2.78
CA GLU A 84 11.74 -13.24 -1.46
C GLU A 84 12.35 -12.31 -0.42
N THR A 85 11.81 -12.31 0.79
CA THR A 85 12.37 -11.57 1.92
C THR A 85 12.61 -12.51 3.07
N PHE A 86 13.73 -12.31 3.75
CA PHE A 86 14.18 -13.13 4.85
C PHE A 86 14.38 -12.28 6.11
N GLY A 87 14.02 -12.81 7.24
CA GLY A 87 14.25 -12.09 8.49
C GLY A 87 13.40 -12.60 9.63
N THR A 88 13.30 -11.80 10.69
CA THR A 88 12.33 -12.06 11.75
C THR A 88 10.92 -11.79 11.25
N TRP A 89 9.94 -12.50 11.82
CA TRP A 89 8.53 -12.32 11.42
C TRP A 89 8.08 -10.85 11.49
N LEU A 90 8.52 -10.14 12.52
CA LEU A 90 8.20 -8.72 12.68
C LEU A 90 8.75 -7.87 11.52
N ASN A 91 10.00 -8.11 11.08
CA ASN A 91 10.59 -7.37 9.98
C ASN A 91 9.93 -7.71 8.64
N THR A 92 9.76 -9.00 8.33
CA THR A 92 9.21 -9.44 7.05
C THR A 92 7.75 -9.02 6.86
N SER A 93 6.96 -8.96 7.93
CA SER A 93 5.58 -8.46 7.88
C SER A 93 5.49 -6.98 7.49
N MET A 94 6.53 -6.18 7.77
CA MET A 94 6.60 -4.78 7.37
C MET A 94 6.94 -4.58 5.89
N TYR A 95 7.52 -5.58 5.22
CA TYR A 95 7.95 -5.46 3.83
C TYR A 95 6.82 -5.62 2.81
N GLU A 96 5.78 -6.42 3.13
CA GLU A 96 4.75 -6.81 2.17
C GLU A 96 4.09 -5.64 1.48
N ILE A 97 3.56 -4.70 2.25
CA ILE A 97 2.72 -3.62 1.72
C ILE A 97 3.53 -2.71 0.77
N HIS A 98 4.73 -2.33 1.20
CA HIS A 98 5.59 -1.43 0.42
C HIS A 98 6.11 -2.11 -0.84
N THR A 99 6.53 -3.37 -0.72
CA THR A 99 6.99 -4.16 -1.88
C THR A 99 5.90 -4.30 -2.92
N LEU A 100 4.69 -4.66 -2.52
CA LEU A 100 3.56 -4.79 -3.45
C LEU A 100 3.16 -3.46 -4.09
N ALA A 101 3.20 -2.36 -3.34
CA ALA A 101 2.92 -1.03 -3.89
C ALA A 101 3.98 -0.61 -4.92
N ILE A 102 5.27 -0.89 -4.65
CA ILE A 102 6.37 -0.63 -5.58
C ILE A 102 6.20 -1.47 -6.85
N VAL A 103 6.00 -2.77 -6.72
CA VAL A 103 5.84 -3.69 -7.87
C VAL A 103 4.69 -3.25 -8.76
N ASN A 104 3.53 -2.94 -8.19
CA ASN A 104 2.38 -2.47 -8.95
C ASN A 104 2.67 -1.14 -9.67
N GLU A 105 3.21 -0.15 -8.97
CA GLU A 105 3.46 1.16 -9.56
C GLU A 105 4.50 1.10 -10.68
N VAL A 106 5.59 0.35 -10.51
CA VAL A 106 6.59 0.12 -11.57
C VAL A 106 5.97 -0.57 -12.78
N TYR A 107 5.19 -1.63 -12.55
CA TYR A 107 4.50 -2.33 -13.63
C TYR A 107 3.61 -1.40 -14.43
N PHE A 108 2.71 -0.67 -13.80
CA PHE A 108 1.77 0.20 -14.52
C PHE A 108 2.46 1.36 -15.22
N ARG A 109 3.52 1.92 -14.65
CA ARG A 109 4.28 3.02 -15.30
C ARG A 109 5.10 2.58 -16.50
N MET A 110 5.52 1.32 -16.54
CA MET A 110 6.40 0.83 -17.60
C MET A 110 5.68 -0.02 -18.65
N ALA A 111 4.55 -0.65 -18.30
CA ALA A 111 3.78 -1.48 -19.23
C ALA A 111 2.73 -0.69 -20.03
N TYR A 112 2.37 0.52 -19.60
CA TYR A 112 1.30 1.32 -20.20
C TYR A 112 1.73 2.78 -20.37
N ASP A 113 1.00 3.52 -21.22
CA ASP A 113 0.99 4.97 -21.15
C ASP A 113 0.34 5.38 -19.83
N TYR A 114 1.18 5.83 -18.90
CA TYR A 114 0.73 6.10 -17.52
C TYR A 114 -0.22 7.29 -17.44
N ASP A 115 -0.04 8.32 -18.29
CA ASP A 115 -0.89 9.50 -18.28
C ASP A 115 -2.30 9.16 -18.79
N GLU A 116 -2.38 8.38 -19.87
CA GLU A 116 -3.65 7.85 -20.36
C GLU A 116 -4.35 6.97 -19.30
N LEU A 117 -3.59 6.07 -18.65
CA LEU A 117 -4.12 5.19 -17.61
C LEU A 117 -4.64 5.99 -16.41
N LEU A 118 -3.94 7.05 -16.01
CA LEU A 118 -4.37 7.92 -14.92
C LEU A 118 -5.67 8.69 -15.27
N GLU A 119 -5.83 9.16 -16.51
CA GLU A 119 -7.06 9.79 -16.95
C GLU A 119 -8.24 8.80 -17.01
N GLN A 120 -8.01 7.58 -17.45
CA GLN A 120 -9.01 6.51 -17.36
C GLN A 120 -9.40 6.20 -15.92
N PHE A 121 -8.42 6.19 -15.00
CA PHE A 121 -8.65 6.02 -13.56
C PHE A 121 -9.54 7.15 -13.02
N LYS A 122 -9.22 8.41 -13.29
CA LYS A 122 -10.01 9.59 -12.87
C LYS A 122 -11.45 9.52 -13.38
N THR A 123 -11.62 9.16 -14.64
CA THR A 123 -12.93 8.99 -15.26
C THR A 123 -13.77 7.92 -14.54
N ARG A 124 -13.20 6.75 -14.27
CA ARG A 124 -13.89 5.68 -13.54
C ARG A 124 -14.19 6.06 -12.10
N LEU A 125 -13.27 6.79 -11.45
CA LEU A 125 -13.47 7.29 -10.09
C LEU A 125 -14.64 8.28 -10.05
N SER A 126 -14.70 9.25 -10.96
CA SER A 126 -15.79 10.23 -11.06
C SER A 126 -17.15 9.55 -11.26
N GLN A 127 -17.21 8.53 -12.11
CA GLN A 127 -18.44 7.74 -12.29
C GLN A 127 -18.88 7.03 -11.00
N LYS A 128 -17.92 6.48 -10.22
CA LYS A 128 -18.23 5.85 -8.94
C LYS A 128 -18.69 6.85 -7.88
N VAL A 129 -18.04 8.00 -7.82
CA VAL A 129 -18.42 9.11 -6.93
C VAL A 129 -19.85 9.55 -7.25
N GLU A 130 -20.17 9.79 -8.51
CA GLU A 130 -21.52 10.16 -8.96
C GLU A 130 -22.58 9.09 -8.63
N MET A 131 -22.23 7.80 -8.72
CA MET A 131 -23.11 6.71 -8.30
C MET A 131 -23.40 6.74 -6.80
N LEU A 132 -22.42 7.08 -5.98
CA LEU A 132 -22.58 7.21 -4.53
C LEU A 132 -23.44 8.44 -4.18
N GLU A 133 -23.20 9.58 -4.83
CA GLU A 133 -23.95 10.82 -4.59
C GLU A 133 -25.41 10.71 -5.05
N LYS A 134 -25.67 10.02 -6.16
CA LYS A 134 -27.05 9.80 -6.65
C LYS A 134 -27.83 8.71 -5.88
N ASN A 135 -27.36 8.28 -4.74
CA ASN A 135 -28.03 7.30 -3.87
C ASN A 135 -28.38 5.96 -4.55
N LYS A 136 -27.69 5.58 -5.62
CA LYS A 136 -27.90 4.26 -6.25
C LYS A 136 -27.46 3.10 -5.36
N TYR A 137 -26.53 3.37 -4.43
CA TYR A 137 -26.04 2.39 -3.48
C TYR A 137 -25.94 3.04 -2.08
N ARG A 138 -26.78 2.62 -1.15
CA ARG A 138 -26.65 3.03 0.25
C ARG A 138 -25.55 2.22 0.92
N LEU A 139 -24.38 2.82 1.04
CA LEU A 139 -23.33 2.32 1.91
C LEU A 139 -23.41 3.12 3.22
N ASN A 140 -23.78 2.48 4.33
CA ASN A 140 -23.85 3.18 5.63
C ASN A 140 -22.49 3.81 5.98
N THR A 141 -21.42 3.00 5.92
CA THR A 141 -20.04 3.46 6.07
C THR A 141 -19.12 2.66 5.16
N PHE A 142 -18.10 3.30 4.60
CA PHE A 142 -17.08 2.62 3.82
C PHE A 142 -15.70 3.30 3.99
N SER A 143 -14.66 2.59 3.60
CA SER A 143 -13.27 3.03 3.69
C SER A 143 -12.49 2.64 2.44
N GLU A 144 -11.39 3.34 2.19
CA GLU A 144 -10.46 3.02 1.12
C GLU A 144 -9.41 2.01 1.61
N PHE A 145 -9.17 0.93 0.84
CA PHE A 145 -8.25 -0.16 1.16
C PHE A 145 -7.31 -0.51 0.00
N GLY A 146 -6.99 0.46 -0.84
CA GLY A 146 -6.22 0.23 -2.07
C GLY A 146 -4.71 0.21 -1.90
N LEU A 147 -4.14 0.56 -0.75
CA LEU A 147 -2.71 0.82 -0.56
C LEU A 147 -1.79 -0.23 -1.22
N ARG A 148 -2.00 -1.49 -0.95
CA ARG A 148 -1.19 -2.62 -1.42
C ARG A 148 -1.32 -2.90 -2.93
N ARG A 149 -2.44 -2.50 -3.53
CA ARG A 149 -2.80 -2.81 -4.93
C ARG A 149 -3.11 -1.57 -5.75
N ARG A 150 -2.66 -0.42 -5.29
CA ARG A 150 -2.88 0.84 -5.97
C ARG A 150 -2.19 0.89 -7.32
N LEU A 151 -2.79 1.63 -8.26
CA LEU A 151 -2.17 1.97 -9.53
C LEU A 151 -0.84 2.72 -9.30
N SER A 152 -0.90 3.74 -8.43
CA SER A 152 0.26 4.54 -7.99
C SER A 152 -0.07 5.27 -6.69
N ALA A 153 0.94 5.88 -6.06
CA ALA A 153 0.75 6.77 -4.92
C ALA A 153 -0.19 7.93 -5.27
N GLN A 154 0.03 8.55 -6.43
CA GLN A 154 -0.79 9.65 -6.96
C GLN A 154 -2.25 9.23 -7.18
N ALA A 155 -2.51 8.09 -7.80
CA ALA A 155 -3.87 7.60 -8.04
C ALA A 155 -4.62 7.32 -6.73
N GLN A 156 -3.95 6.73 -5.73
CA GLN A 156 -4.56 6.51 -4.42
C GLN A 156 -4.89 7.83 -3.73
N GLU A 157 -4.02 8.81 -3.80
CA GLU A 157 -4.25 10.14 -3.23
C GLU A 157 -5.46 10.82 -3.87
N ILE A 158 -5.54 10.83 -5.20
CA ILE A 158 -6.71 11.35 -5.96
C ILE A 158 -8.00 10.65 -5.51
N ALA A 159 -7.96 9.32 -5.30
CA ALA A 159 -9.14 8.59 -4.82
C ALA A 159 -9.55 9.01 -3.41
N VAL A 160 -8.61 9.11 -2.48
CA VAL A 160 -8.89 9.51 -1.09
C VAL A 160 -9.42 10.94 -1.05
N GLU A 161 -8.85 11.87 -1.81
CA GLU A 161 -9.31 13.25 -1.90
C GLU A 161 -10.75 13.34 -2.45
N ALA A 162 -11.05 12.65 -3.55
CA ALA A 162 -12.38 12.61 -4.12
C ALA A 162 -13.42 12.05 -3.15
N LEU A 163 -13.08 10.99 -2.41
CA LEU A 163 -13.96 10.37 -1.43
C LEU A 163 -14.16 11.24 -0.17
N THR A 164 -13.15 12.03 0.21
CA THR A 164 -13.25 12.97 1.32
C THR A 164 -14.20 14.13 1.00
N ASN A 165 -14.30 14.49 -0.27
CA ASN A 165 -15.12 15.58 -0.76
C ASN A 165 -16.54 15.16 -1.18
N LEU A 166 -16.96 13.91 -0.91
CA LEU A 166 -18.32 13.44 -1.20
C LEU A 166 -19.35 14.34 -0.52
N LYS A 167 -20.36 14.76 -1.32
CA LYS A 167 -21.47 15.62 -0.89
C LYS A 167 -22.80 14.90 -1.10
N ASP A 168 -23.80 15.31 -0.33
CA ASP A 168 -25.20 14.93 -0.50
C ASP A 168 -25.46 13.40 -0.63
N THR A 169 -24.71 12.59 0.10
CA THR A 169 -24.88 11.15 0.12
C THR A 169 -25.15 10.61 1.52
N ASP A 170 -26.02 9.61 1.63
CA ASP A 170 -26.24 8.84 2.85
C ASP A 170 -25.03 7.94 3.20
N SER A 171 -24.09 7.79 2.26
CA SER A 171 -22.88 7.00 2.42
C SER A 171 -21.79 7.83 3.08
N LYS A 172 -21.19 7.31 4.16
CA LYS A 172 -20.09 7.98 4.87
C LYS A 172 -18.75 7.34 4.56
N PHE A 173 -17.88 8.10 3.93
CA PHE A 173 -16.47 7.77 3.88
C PHE A 173 -15.83 8.01 5.24
N ILE A 174 -15.25 6.98 5.85
CA ILE A 174 -14.77 7.05 7.24
C ILE A 174 -13.25 7.03 7.36
N GLY A 175 -12.52 6.71 6.29
CA GLY A 175 -11.07 6.71 6.32
C GLY A 175 -10.39 5.79 5.32
N THR A 176 -9.09 5.68 5.46
CA THR A 176 -8.22 4.91 4.56
C THR A 176 -7.26 4.00 5.30
N SER A 177 -6.85 2.91 4.67
CA SER A 177 -5.79 2.04 5.18
C SER A 177 -4.38 2.65 5.03
N ASN A 178 -4.25 3.73 4.27
CA ASN A 178 -3.01 4.47 4.13
C ASN A 178 -2.86 5.49 5.27
N VAL A 179 -2.02 5.18 6.26
CA VAL A 179 -1.80 6.01 7.45
C VAL A 179 -1.29 7.42 7.09
N TYR A 180 -0.44 7.53 6.06
CA TYR A 180 0.03 8.83 5.56
C TYR A 180 -1.12 9.69 5.03
N LEU A 181 -1.99 9.12 4.17
CA LEU A 181 -3.15 9.84 3.65
C LEU A 181 -4.19 10.11 4.74
N ALA A 182 -4.35 9.21 5.72
CA ALA A 182 -5.19 9.46 6.88
C ALA A 182 -4.73 10.70 7.65
N LYS A 183 -3.42 10.83 7.91
CA LYS A 183 -2.82 12.02 8.52
C LYS A 183 -3.04 13.26 7.64
N LYS A 184 -2.69 13.18 6.36
CA LYS A 184 -2.75 14.30 5.42
C LYS A 184 -4.14 14.92 5.28
N TYR A 185 -5.18 14.09 5.21
CA TYR A 185 -6.57 14.50 5.02
C TYR A 185 -7.39 14.51 6.31
N ASN A 186 -6.76 14.37 7.46
CA ASN A 186 -7.41 14.32 8.79
C ASN A 186 -8.53 13.25 8.84
N LEU A 187 -8.25 12.08 8.30
CA LEU A 187 -9.14 10.93 8.25
C LEU A 187 -8.78 9.91 9.34
N LYS A 188 -9.69 8.99 9.58
CA LYS A 188 -9.42 7.86 10.47
C LYS A 188 -8.51 6.84 9.75
N PRO A 189 -7.36 6.44 10.32
CA PRO A 189 -6.63 5.28 9.84
C PRO A 189 -7.44 4.03 10.14
N ILE A 190 -7.65 3.19 9.11
CA ILE A 190 -8.50 2.00 9.20
C ILE A 190 -7.66 0.79 8.82
N GLY A 191 -7.69 -0.22 9.68
CA GLY A 191 -7.06 -1.50 9.45
C GLY A 191 -8.04 -2.65 9.62
N THR A 192 -7.63 -3.82 9.16
CA THR A 192 -8.29 -5.08 9.44
C THR A 192 -7.34 -5.97 10.23
N MET A 193 -7.91 -6.94 10.92
CA MET A 193 -7.14 -7.94 11.63
C MET A 193 -6.65 -9.00 10.64
N ALA A 194 -5.35 -9.32 10.68
CA ALA A 194 -4.79 -10.38 9.86
C ALA A 194 -5.19 -11.77 10.40
N HIS A 195 -5.18 -12.77 9.54
CA HIS A 195 -5.53 -14.15 9.92
C HIS A 195 -4.60 -14.70 11.00
N GLU A 196 -3.34 -14.34 10.92
CA GLU A 196 -2.28 -14.75 11.85
C GLU A 196 -2.53 -14.29 13.29
N TRP A 197 -3.41 -13.32 13.48
CA TRP A 197 -3.81 -12.87 14.82
C TRP A 197 -4.75 -13.86 15.52
N ILE A 198 -5.46 -14.66 14.73
CA ILE A 198 -6.49 -15.60 15.24
C ILE A 198 -5.94 -17.02 15.35
N MET A 199 -4.90 -17.34 14.60
CA MET A 199 -4.20 -18.63 14.65
C MET A 199 -3.14 -18.66 15.74
#